data_e373e28a4ea78748ca0d077cfb66e9ba
#
_entry.id   e373e28a4ea78748ca0d077cfb66e9ba
#
_cell.length_a   1.000
_cell.length_b   1.000
_cell.length_c   1.000
_cell.angle_alpha   90.00
_cell.angle_beta   90.00
_cell.angle_gamma   90.00
#
_symmetry.space_group_name_H-M   'P 1'
#
loop_
_entity.id
_entity.type
_entity.pdbx_description
1 polymer ?
#
loop_
_entity_poly.entity_id
_entity_poly.type
_entity_poly.pdbx_seq_one_letter_code
_entity_poly.pdbx_strand_id
1 'polypeptide(L)'
;ALNYVCLGKWDDALVEARKVDHKLNLYNDKYEKKNVYKEDAFARYLSGILYEYRGELNDAYISYKKAYTSYKDYRRNYGTPVPIFLGEDLLWLSRALGLYDEYKNYQGEFSNIKLKGIKELQSNGELIFIYLSGRAPFKEDFFIDAPVPDVSGNPYYLRIAFPRFVAQPSHVQYARIYIRNKNLEEKTCL
;
A
#
# COMPACT_ATOMS: atom_id res chain seq x y z
N ALA A 1 7.48 5.84 -8.32
CA ALA A 1 6.19 6.55 -8.35
C ALA A 1 6.16 7.72 -7.36
N LEU A 2 6.29 7.50 -6.04
CA LEU A 2 6.17 8.56 -5.01
C LEU A 2 7.09 9.77 -5.25
N ASN A 3 8.35 9.56 -5.61
CA ASN A 3 9.27 10.65 -5.90
C ASN A 3 8.77 11.55 -7.05
N TYR A 4 8.17 10.96 -8.08
CA TYR A 4 7.57 11.71 -9.18
C TYR A 4 6.30 12.46 -8.76
N VAL A 5 5.49 11.85 -7.88
CA VAL A 5 4.34 12.55 -7.25
C VAL A 5 4.80 13.79 -6.50
N CYS A 6 5.85 13.68 -5.66
CA CYS A 6 6.43 14.82 -4.95
C CYS A 6 6.97 15.91 -5.86
N LEU A 7 7.39 15.57 -7.08
CA LEU A 7 7.88 16.51 -8.10
C LEU A 7 6.75 17.06 -9.00
N GLY A 8 5.50 16.67 -8.78
CA GLY A 8 4.36 17.03 -9.62
C GLY A 8 4.38 16.40 -11.01
N LYS A 9 5.20 15.37 -11.22
CA LYS A 9 5.33 14.65 -12.51
C LYS A 9 4.41 13.44 -12.53
N TRP A 10 3.13 13.69 -12.71
CA TRP A 10 2.07 12.68 -12.57
C TRP A 10 2.15 11.56 -13.61
N ASP A 11 2.48 11.88 -14.85
CA ASP A 11 2.64 10.91 -15.93
C ASP A 11 3.81 9.96 -15.67
N ASP A 12 4.94 10.51 -15.26
CA ASP A 12 6.11 9.70 -14.89
C ASP A 12 5.81 8.83 -13.67
N ALA A 13 5.05 9.35 -12.69
CA ALA A 13 4.61 8.60 -11.53
C ALA A 13 3.75 7.40 -11.93
N LEU A 14 2.83 7.58 -12.87
CA LEU A 14 1.96 6.52 -13.38
C LEU A 14 2.76 5.46 -14.17
N VAL A 15 3.72 5.88 -15.00
CA VAL A 15 4.62 4.95 -15.70
C VAL A 15 5.37 4.08 -14.70
N GLU A 16 5.93 4.67 -13.64
CA GLU A 16 6.64 3.89 -12.61
C GLU A 16 5.70 2.97 -11.80
N ALA A 17 4.48 3.40 -11.54
CA ALA A 17 3.48 2.56 -10.88
C ALA A 17 3.09 1.34 -11.74
N ARG A 18 2.91 1.52 -13.05
CA ARG A 18 2.68 0.42 -14.01
C ARG A 18 3.85 -0.57 -14.06
N LYS A 19 5.09 -0.08 -14.01
CA LYS A 19 6.28 -0.94 -13.97
C LYS A 19 6.31 -1.81 -12.71
N VAL A 20 5.90 -1.28 -11.57
CA VAL A 20 5.80 -2.04 -10.32
C VAL A 20 4.78 -3.16 -10.47
N ASP A 21 3.58 -2.86 -10.97
CA ASP A 21 2.52 -3.87 -11.18
C ASP A 21 2.98 -4.97 -12.15
N HIS A 22 3.59 -4.59 -13.27
CA HIS A 22 4.12 -5.54 -14.24
C HIS A 22 5.22 -6.44 -13.63
N LYS A 23 6.15 -5.86 -12.88
CA LYS A 23 7.23 -6.60 -12.23
C LYS A 23 6.72 -7.57 -11.16
N LEU A 24 5.72 -7.15 -10.38
CA LEU A 24 5.09 -8.00 -9.38
C LEU A 24 4.35 -9.18 -10.03
N ASN A 25 3.65 -8.95 -11.14
CA ASN A 25 3.00 -10.01 -11.89
C ASN A 25 4.01 -11.02 -12.45
N LEU A 26 5.11 -10.56 -13.06
CA LEU A 26 6.18 -11.44 -13.54
C LEU A 26 6.80 -12.31 -12.43
N TYR A 27 6.96 -11.76 -11.23
CA TYR A 27 7.47 -12.53 -10.09
C TYR A 27 6.45 -13.56 -9.60
N ASN A 28 5.17 -13.21 -9.55
CA ASN A 28 4.11 -14.13 -9.16
C ASN A 28 3.98 -15.31 -10.12
N ASP A 29 4.17 -15.08 -11.43
CA ASP A 29 4.10 -16.12 -12.45
C ASP A 29 5.34 -17.04 -12.43
N LYS A 30 6.51 -16.47 -12.07
CA LYS A 30 7.78 -17.22 -12.08
C LYS A 30 7.97 -18.11 -10.85
N TYR A 31 7.37 -17.76 -9.73
CA TYR A 31 7.53 -18.51 -8.49
C TYR A 31 6.25 -19.26 -8.13
N GLU A 32 6.28 -20.59 -8.24
CA GLU A 32 5.17 -21.48 -7.87
C GLU A 32 4.72 -21.30 -6.41
N LYS A 33 5.65 -20.94 -5.52
CA LYS A 33 5.36 -20.57 -4.13
C LYS A 33 5.10 -19.06 -4.02
N LYS A 34 3.87 -18.62 -4.28
CA LYS A 34 3.37 -17.25 -4.14
C LYS A 34 3.61 -16.59 -2.77
N ASN A 35 4.22 -17.29 -1.82
CA ASN A 35 4.41 -16.84 -0.44
C ASN A 35 5.67 -15.97 -0.21
N VAL A 36 6.59 -15.90 -1.17
CA VAL A 36 7.88 -15.22 -0.98
C VAL A 36 7.80 -13.74 -1.32
N TYR A 37 7.08 -13.39 -2.39
CA TYR A 37 6.90 -11.99 -2.81
C TYR A 37 5.42 -11.64 -2.78
N LYS A 38 5.03 -10.93 -1.73
CA LYS A 38 3.66 -10.41 -1.65
C LYS A 38 3.57 -9.12 -2.44
N GLU A 39 2.43 -8.96 -3.10
CA GLU A 39 2.12 -7.75 -3.84
C GLU A 39 2.07 -6.55 -2.89
N ASP A 40 2.63 -5.42 -3.32
CA ASP A 40 2.57 -4.18 -2.56
C ASP A 40 1.18 -3.55 -2.72
N ALA A 41 0.35 -3.71 -1.69
CA ALA A 41 -1.00 -3.20 -1.67
C ALA A 41 -1.05 -1.67 -1.79
N PHE A 42 -0.09 -0.96 -1.17
CA PHE A 42 -0.02 0.50 -1.26
C PHE A 42 0.38 0.97 -2.66
N ALA A 43 1.34 0.31 -3.32
CA ALA A 43 1.71 0.66 -4.69
C ALA A 43 0.52 0.54 -5.66
N ARG A 44 -0.34 -0.46 -5.47
CA ARG A 44 -1.56 -0.62 -6.25
C ARG A 44 -2.61 0.43 -5.92
N TYR A 45 -2.75 0.78 -4.65
CA TYR A 45 -3.63 1.86 -4.24
C TYR A 45 -3.19 3.20 -4.84
N LEU A 46 -1.90 3.52 -4.74
CA LEU A 46 -1.32 4.71 -5.37
C LEU A 46 -1.54 4.74 -6.89
N SER A 47 -1.44 3.59 -7.56
CA SER A 47 -1.75 3.52 -8.99
C SER A 47 -3.20 3.90 -9.28
N GLY A 48 -4.14 3.43 -8.46
CA GLY A 48 -5.54 3.81 -8.56
C GLY A 48 -5.76 5.32 -8.42
N ILE A 49 -5.15 5.93 -7.40
CA ILE A 49 -5.20 7.39 -7.18
C ILE A 49 -4.66 8.16 -8.41
N LEU A 50 -3.56 7.71 -9.00
CA LEU A 50 -2.95 8.36 -10.16
C LEU A 50 -3.84 8.23 -11.42
N TYR A 51 -4.48 7.08 -11.63
CA TYR A 51 -5.43 6.88 -12.72
C TYR A 51 -6.69 7.76 -12.53
N GLU A 52 -7.21 7.81 -11.29
CA GLU A 52 -8.37 8.63 -10.97
C GLU A 52 -8.09 10.12 -11.19
N TYR A 53 -6.91 10.61 -10.76
CA TYR A 53 -6.46 11.97 -11.02
C TYR A 53 -6.45 12.31 -12.53
N ARG A 54 -6.16 11.33 -13.39
CA ARG A 54 -6.19 11.49 -14.85
C ARG A 54 -7.59 11.33 -15.47
N GLY A 55 -8.58 10.96 -14.68
CA GLY A 55 -9.93 10.65 -15.18
C GLY A 55 -10.04 9.27 -15.83
N GLU A 56 -9.03 8.41 -15.71
CA GLU A 56 -9.01 7.04 -16.23
C GLU A 56 -9.73 6.10 -15.23
N LEU A 57 -11.04 6.30 -15.07
CA LEU A 57 -11.82 5.70 -13.97
C LEU A 57 -11.86 4.16 -14.02
N ASN A 58 -11.86 3.55 -15.20
CA ASN A 58 -11.82 2.09 -15.32
C ASN A 58 -10.51 1.51 -14.79
N ASP A 59 -9.37 2.13 -15.16
CA ASP A 59 -8.05 1.69 -14.71
C ASP A 59 -7.85 1.96 -13.22
N ALA A 60 -8.40 3.07 -12.72
CA ALA A 60 -8.46 3.37 -11.29
C ALA A 60 -9.22 2.27 -10.54
N TYR A 61 -10.42 1.91 -10.99
CA TYR A 61 -11.21 0.84 -10.38
C TYR A 61 -10.47 -0.50 -10.36
N ILE A 62 -9.86 -0.90 -11.49
CA ILE A 62 -9.07 -2.14 -11.56
C ILE A 62 -7.92 -2.12 -10.56
N SER A 63 -7.22 -0.99 -10.45
CA SER A 63 -6.10 -0.83 -9.52
C SER A 63 -6.55 -0.88 -8.06
N TYR A 64 -7.65 -0.23 -7.73
CA TYR A 64 -8.25 -0.28 -6.38
C TYR A 64 -8.76 -1.67 -6.03
N LYS A 65 -9.38 -2.39 -6.96
CA LYS A 65 -9.81 -3.78 -6.75
C LYS A 65 -8.63 -4.71 -6.47
N LYS A 66 -7.52 -4.55 -7.19
CA LYS A 66 -6.27 -5.28 -6.93
C LYS A 66 -5.67 -4.90 -5.57
N ALA A 67 -5.62 -3.60 -5.24
CA ALA A 67 -5.18 -3.13 -3.93
C ALA A 67 -6.01 -3.73 -2.79
N TYR A 68 -7.33 -3.73 -2.94
CA TYR A 68 -8.25 -4.33 -1.97
C TYR A 68 -7.96 -5.80 -1.72
N THR A 69 -7.76 -6.59 -2.79
CA THR A 69 -7.39 -8.00 -2.67
C THR A 69 -6.09 -8.17 -1.90
N SER A 70 -5.08 -7.36 -2.22
CA SER A 70 -3.78 -7.39 -1.52
C SER A 70 -3.89 -6.98 -0.05
N TYR A 71 -4.73 -5.98 0.29
CA TYR A 71 -5.00 -5.60 1.68
C TYR A 71 -5.78 -6.67 2.45
N LYS A 72 -6.69 -7.41 1.82
CA LYS A 72 -7.34 -8.58 2.46
C LYS A 72 -6.32 -9.64 2.85
N ASP A 73 -5.34 -9.88 1.99
CA ASP A 73 -4.22 -10.78 2.30
C ASP A 73 -3.33 -10.22 3.42
N TYR A 74 -3.07 -8.91 3.45
CA TYR A 74 -2.32 -8.25 4.52
C TYR A 74 -3.04 -8.35 5.85
N ARG A 75 -4.36 -8.17 5.87
CA ARG A 75 -5.17 -8.35 7.07
C ARG A 75 -5.04 -9.75 7.64
N ARG A 76 -5.11 -10.77 6.78
CA ARG A 76 -4.99 -12.17 7.17
C ARG A 76 -3.60 -12.55 7.69
N ASN A 77 -2.54 -12.00 7.07
CA ASN A 77 -1.17 -12.41 7.35
C ASN A 77 -0.47 -11.51 8.37
N TYR A 78 -0.83 -10.23 8.45
CA TYR A 78 -0.14 -9.22 9.24
C TYR A 78 -1.05 -8.41 10.15
N GLY A 79 -2.37 -8.65 10.12
CA GLY A 79 -3.33 -7.85 10.88
C GLY A 79 -3.54 -6.42 10.34
N THR A 80 -2.95 -6.06 9.20
CA THR A 80 -3.09 -4.73 8.60
C THR A 80 -4.49 -4.57 8.02
N PRO A 81 -5.31 -3.61 8.50
CA PRO A 81 -6.67 -3.44 8.00
C PRO A 81 -6.69 -2.89 6.57
N VAL A 82 -7.82 -3.11 5.88
CA VAL A 82 -8.10 -2.42 4.62
C VAL A 82 -8.34 -0.94 4.93
N PRO A 83 -7.68 0.00 4.21
CA PRO A 83 -7.93 1.42 4.39
C PRO A 83 -9.39 1.78 4.11
N ILE A 84 -10.00 2.59 4.98
CA ILE A 84 -11.41 3.01 4.84
C ILE A 84 -11.61 3.76 3.52
N PHE A 85 -10.68 4.64 3.17
CA PHE A 85 -10.73 5.43 1.93
C PHE A 85 -10.75 4.56 0.67
N LEU A 86 -9.99 3.44 0.66
CA LEU A 86 -10.07 2.47 -0.43
C LEU A 86 -11.47 1.86 -0.59
N GLY A 87 -12.17 1.66 0.52
CA GLY A 87 -13.58 1.22 0.51
C GLY A 87 -14.51 2.29 -0.08
N GLU A 88 -14.28 3.56 0.25
CA GLU A 88 -15.02 4.71 -0.32
C GLU A 88 -14.80 4.79 -1.82
N ASP A 89 -13.54 4.70 -2.28
CA ASP A 89 -13.17 4.76 -3.70
C ASP A 89 -13.81 3.62 -4.51
N LEU A 90 -13.79 2.40 -3.98
CA LEU A 90 -14.43 1.24 -4.62
C LEU A 90 -15.94 1.39 -4.72
N LEU A 91 -16.59 1.87 -3.67
CA LEU A 91 -18.03 2.14 -3.67
C LEU A 91 -18.40 3.24 -4.68
N TRP A 92 -17.61 4.32 -4.67
CA TRP A 92 -17.87 5.43 -5.58
C TRP A 92 -17.66 5.03 -7.04
N LEU A 93 -16.53 4.43 -7.37
CA LEU A 93 -16.20 4.05 -8.75
C LEU A 93 -17.11 2.95 -9.28
N SER A 94 -17.44 1.93 -8.49
CA SER A 94 -18.38 0.89 -8.93
C SER A 94 -19.75 1.48 -9.27
N ARG A 95 -20.22 2.47 -8.51
CA ARG A 95 -21.45 3.19 -8.79
C ARG A 95 -21.32 4.07 -10.04
N ALA A 96 -20.22 4.83 -10.17
CA ALA A 96 -19.99 5.73 -11.29
C ALA A 96 -19.86 4.98 -12.63
N LEU A 97 -19.27 3.79 -12.61
CA LEU A 97 -19.07 2.91 -13.77
C LEU A 97 -20.27 2.01 -14.06
N GLY A 98 -21.33 2.06 -13.25
CA GLY A 98 -22.52 1.23 -13.44
C GLY A 98 -22.32 -0.24 -13.10
N LEU A 99 -21.33 -0.59 -12.30
CA LEU A 99 -21.01 -1.95 -11.85
C LEU A 99 -21.88 -2.31 -10.63
N TYR A 100 -23.18 -2.51 -10.87
CA TYR A 100 -24.18 -2.63 -9.79
C TYR A 100 -23.97 -3.84 -8.88
N ASP A 101 -23.49 -4.96 -9.38
CA ASP A 101 -23.27 -6.16 -8.59
C ASP A 101 -22.07 -5.98 -7.64
N GLU A 102 -20.98 -5.41 -8.15
CA GLU A 102 -19.81 -5.06 -7.34
C GLU A 102 -20.17 -4.00 -6.30
N TYR A 103 -20.93 -2.98 -6.70
CA TYR A 103 -21.41 -1.94 -5.79
C TYR A 103 -22.20 -2.53 -4.60
N LYS A 104 -23.15 -3.45 -4.86
CA LYS A 104 -23.88 -4.12 -3.80
C LYS A 104 -22.99 -4.96 -2.88
N ASN A 105 -21.99 -5.66 -3.46
CA ASN A 105 -21.05 -6.44 -2.68
C ASN A 105 -20.23 -5.53 -1.75
N TYR A 106 -19.71 -4.41 -2.25
CA TYR A 106 -18.96 -3.45 -1.44
C TYR A 106 -19.87 -2.75 -0.40
N GLN A 107 -21.13 -2.47 -0.70
CA GLN A 107 -22.07 -1.96 0.30
C GLN A 107 -22.25 -2.92 1.48
N GLY A 108 -22.28 -4.22 1.22
CA GLY A 108 -22.33 -5.25 2.28
C GLY A 108 -21.05 -5.29 3.11
N GLU A 109 -19.88 -5.20 2.45
CA GLU A 109 -18.58 -5.26 3.13
C GLU A 109 -18.25 -3.96 3.90
N PHE A 110 -18.62 -2.80 3.37
CA PHE A 110 -18.34 -1.46 3.91
C PHE A 110 -19.61 -0.76 4.40
N SER A 111 -20.45 -1.49 5.16
CA SER A 111 -21.75 -0.98 5.64
C SER A 111 -21.68 0.30 6.48
N ASN A 112 -20.53 0.59 7.07
CA ASN A 112 -20.30 1.78 7.91
C ASN A 112 -19.97 3.04 7.07
N ILE A 113 -19.70 2.89 5.77
CA ILE A 113 -19.33 4.00 4.90
C ILE A 113 -20.59 4.63 4.31
N LYS A 114 -20.77 5.90 4.62
CA LYS A 114 -21.83 6.72 3.99
C LYS A 114 -21.25 7.44 2.77
N LEU A 115 -21.62 7.00 1.59
CA LEU A 115 -21.23 7.70 0.37
C LEU A 115 -21.84 9.10 0.30
N LYS A 116 -21.01 10.08 -0.01
CA LYS A 116 -21.46 11.42 -0.39
C LYS A 116 -22.22 11.37 -1.72
N GLY A 117 -23.12 12.30 -1.92
CA GLY A 117 -23.83 12.42 -3.19
C GLY A 117 -22.86 12.78 -4.34
N ILE A 118 -23.11 12.29 -5.55
CA ILE A 118 -22.28 12.61 -6.72
C ILE A 118 -22.13 14.13 -6.91
N LYS A 119 -23.20 14.89 -6.71
CA LYS A 119 -23.17 16.37 -6.80
C LYS A 119 -22.26 17.01 -5.75
N GLU A 120 -22.23 16.45 -4.56
CA GLU A 120 -21.38 16.93 -3.47
C GLU A 120 -19.90 16.65 -3.76
N LEU A 121 -19.58 15.50 -4.32
CA LEU A 121 -18.21 15.15 -4.75
C LEU A 121 -17.73 16.05 -5.90
N GLN A 122 -18.61 16.36 -6.85
CA GLN A 122 -18.28 17.24 -7.98
C GLN A 122 -18.09 18.71 -7.57
N SER A 123 -18.69 19.15 -6.47
CA SER A 123 -18.59 20.54 -5.98
C SER A 123 -17.41 20.77 -5.03
N ASN A 124 -16.82 19.70 -4.51
CA ASN A 124 -15.73 19.76 -3.54
C ASN A 124 -14.43 19.26 -4.20
N GLY A 125 -13.30 19.89 -3.82
CA GLY A 125 -11.99 19.34 -4.13
C GLY A 125 -11.65 18.19 -3.19
N GLU A 126 -10.78 17.30 -3.62
CA GLU A 126 -10.21 16.25 -2.80
C GLU A 126 -8.76 16.55 -2.46
N LEU A 127 -8.39 16.34 -1.21
CA LEU A 127 -7.00 16.42 -0.75
C LEU A 127 -6.56 15.04 -0.27
N ILE A 128 -5.61 14.46 -0.99
CA ILE A 128 -5.01 13.18 -0.62
C ILE A 128 -3.74 13.46 0.17
N PHE A 129 -3.70 13.00 1.40
CA PHE A 129 -2.54 13.12 2.27
C PHE A 129 -1.87 11.77 2.49
N ILE A 130 -0.62 11.63 2.04
CA ILE A 130 0.17 10.41 2.18
C ILE A 130 1.22 10.63 3.27
N TYR A 131 1.05 9.96 4.40
CA TYR A 131 2.00 9.98 5.49
C TYR A 131 2.82 8.69 5.54
N LEU A 132 4.13 8.81 5.34
CA LEU A 132 5.07 7.70 5.41
C LEU A 132 5.83 7.79 6.73
N SER A 133 5.54 6.87 7.64
CA SER A 133 6.21 6.80 8.94
C SER A 133 7.11 5.59 9.02
N GLY A 134 8.32 5.80 9.52
CA GLY A 134 9.30 4.74 9.71
C GLY A 134 10.50 4.83 8.78
N ARG A 135 11.46 3.98 9.04
CA ARG A 135 12.63 3.75 8.18
C ARG A 135 12.59 2.34 7.66
N ALA A 136 13.13 2.13 6.47
CA ALA A 136 13.29 0.79 5.94
C ALA A 136 14.17 -0.04 6.89
N PRO A 137 13.82 -1.31 7.16
CA PRO A 137 14.69 -2.19 7.91
C PRO A 137 16.01 -2.35 7.17
N PHE A 138 17.10 -2.41 7.90
CA PHE A 138 18.42 -2.71 7.34
C PHE A 138 18.83 -4.14 7.66
N LYS A 139 19.75 -4.67 6.86
CA LYS A 139 20.34 -5.98 7.10
C LYS A 139 21.55 -5.82 7.99
N GLU A 140 21.60 -6.64 9.01
CA GLU A 140 22.75 -6.80 9.91
C GLU A 140 23.22 -8.24 9.85
N ASP A 141 24.53 -8.45 9.85
CA ASP A 141 25.08 -9.79 9.86
C ASP A 141 25.02 -10.38 11.28
N PHE A 142 24.38 -11.52 11.39
CA PHE A 142 24.38 -12.34 12.59
C PHE A 142 25.31 -13.54 12.37
N PHE A 143 26.31 -13.68 13.24
CA PHE A 143 27.29 -14.73 13.10
C PHE A 143 26.98 -15.91 14.03
N ILE A 144 27.09 -17.11 13.47
CA ILE A 144 27.05 -18.36 14.24
C ILE A 144 28.41 -19.01 14.11
N ASP A 145 29.08 -19.24 15.25
CA ASP A 145 30.31 -19.98 15.32
C ASP A 145 30.00 -21.44 15.66
N ALA A 146 30.29 -22.34 14.75
CA ALA A 146 30.07 -23.77 14.92
C ALA A 146 31.44 -24.49 15.02
N PRO A 147 31.71 -25.28 16.07
CA PRO A 147 32.87 -26.12 16.12
C PRO A 147 32.74 -27.27 15.12
N VAL A 148 33.72 -27.42 14.25
CA VAL A 148 33.80 -28.50 13.29
C VAL A 148 35.02 -29.35 13.63
N PRO A 149 34.86 -30.66 13.89
CA PRO A 149 35.99 -31.52 14.18
C PRO A 149 36.87 -31.69 12.93
N ASP A 150 38.18 -31.50 13.09
CA ASP A 150 39.17 -31.85 12.08
C ASP A 150 39.39 -33.37 12.04
N VAL A 151 39.99 -33.85 10.97
CA VAL A 151 40.38 -35.27 10.79
C VAL A 151 41.32 -35.74 11.91
N SER A 152 42.05 -34.79 12.50
CA SER A 152 42.96 -35.02 13.65
C SER A 152 42.27 -34.92 15.01
N GLY A 153 40.95 -34.65 15.06
CA GLY A 153 40.18 -34.50 16.29
C GLY A 153 40.25 -33.12 16.94
N ASN A 154 41.02 -32.18 16.36
CA ASN A 154 41.10 -30.79 16.88
C ASN A 154 39.92 -29.97 16.30
N PRO A 155 39.13 -29.30 17.13
CA PRO A 155 38.04 -28.45 16.61
C PRO A 155 38.58 -27.18 16.00
N TYR A 156 38.13 -26.87 14.78
CA TYR A 156 38.22 -25.52 14.25
C TYR A 156 36.82 -24.88 14.24
N TYR A 157 36.76 -23.56 14.34
CA TYR A 157 35.48 -22.85 14.35
C TYR A 157 35.17 -22.33 12.96
N LEU A 158 34.01 -22.77 12.43
CA LEU A 158 33.45 -22.24 11.22
C LEU A 158 32.49 -21.08 11.57
N ARG A 159 32.80 -19.88 11.11
CA ARG A 159 31.94 -18.72 11.29
C ARG A 159 31.06 -18.54 10.06
N ILE A 160 29.75 -18.63 10.26
CA ILE A 160 28.74 -18.45 9.20
C ILE A 160 27.97 -17.18 9.49
N ALA A 161 27.91 -16.28 8.51
CA ALA A 161 27.14 -15.06 8.58
C ALA A 161 25.73 -15.28 8.02
N PHE A 162 24.73 -14.92 8.79
CA PHE A 162 23.33 -14.91 8.35
C PHE A 162 22.80 -13.48 8.39
N PRO A 163 22.19 -12.98 7.30
CA PRO A 163 21.56 -11.68 7.32
C PRO A 163 20.28 -11.72 8.16
N ARG A 164 20.15 -10.82 9.14
CA ARG A 164 18.88 -10.58 9.82
C ARG A 164 18.39 -9.16 9.54
N PHE A 165 17.08 -8.98 9.45
CA PHE A 165 16.49 -7.67 9.33
C PHE A 165 16.30 -7.03 10.70
N VAL A 166 16.81 -5.81 10.85
CA VAL A 166 16.64 -4.99 12.05
C VAL A 166 15.62 -3.90 11.72
N ALA A 167 14.49 -3.92 12.43
CA ALA A 167 13.46 -2.89 12.29
C ALA A 167 13.94 -1.58 12.92
N GLN A 168 13.69 -0.46 12.24
CA GLN A 168 13.95 0.88 12.75
C GLN A 168 12.62 1.54 13.10
N PRO A 169 12.26 1.64 14.40
CA PRO A 169 11.04 2.32 14.79
C PRO A 169 11.12 3.82 14.46
N SER A 170 10.00 4.37 14.04
CA SER A 170 9.87 5.82 13.87
C SER A 170 9.66 6.49 15.24
N HIS A 171 10.33 7.62 15.47
CA HIS A 171 10.03 8.48 16.61
C HIS A 171 8.74 9.28 16.42
N VAL A 172 8.30 9.44 15.16
CA VAL A 172 7.07 10.14 14.79
C VAL A 172 5.98 9.11 14.62
N GLN A 173 4.99 9.10 15.51
CA GLN A 173 3.92 8.11 15.51
C GLN A 173 2.64 8.59 14.83
N TYR A 174 2.47 9.90 14.68
CA TYR A 174 1.28 10.51 14.07
C TYR A 174 1.61 11.81 13.37
N ALA A 175 0.75 12.19 12.42
CA ALA A 175 0.73 13.51 11.79
C ALA A 175 -0.64 14.16 12.04
N ARG A 176 -0.67 15.46 12.27
CA ARG A 176 -1.91 16.23 12.41
C ARG A 176 -2.06 17.17 11.24
N ILE A 177 -3.21 17.16 10.61
CA ILE A 177 -3.56 18.08 9.53
C ILE A 177 -4.51 19.11 10.11
N TYR A 178 -4.15 20.39 9.97
CA TYR A 178 -4.99 21.51 10.36
C TYR A 178 -5.56 22.16 9.11
N ILE A 179 -6.87 22.14 8.97
CA ILE A 179 -7.56 22.84 7.88
C ILE A 179 -8.13 24.13 8.50
N ARG A 180 -7.55 25.26 8.13
CA ARG A 180 -8.06 26.56 8.56
C ARG A 180 -9.06 27.08 7.53
N ASN A 181 -10.33 27.07 7.87
CA ASN A 181 -11.36 27.73 7.10
C ASN A 181 -11.62 29.13 7.73
N LYS A 182 -11.77 30.16 6.92
CA LYS A 182 -12.00 31.54 7.40
C LYS A 182 -13.30 31.69 8.22
N ASN A 183 -14.20 30.71 8.19
CA ASN A 183 -15.53 30.75 8.81
C ASN A 183 -15.88 29.55 9.71
N LEU A 184 -14.97 28.65 10.05
CA LEU A 184 -15.28 27.47 10.86
C LEU A 184 -14.12 27.06 11.76
N GLU A 185 -14.47 26.52 12.92
CA GLU A 185 -13.57 25.96 13.92
C GLU A 185 -12.61 24.92 13.36
N GLU A 186 -11.41 24.82 13.94
CA GLU A 186 -10.39 23.84 13.58
C GLU A 186 -10.94 22.41 13.71
N LYS A 187 -11.04 21.70 12.60
CA LYS A 187 -11.30 20.26 12.61
C LYS A 187 -9.97 19.52 12.53
N THR A 188 -9.66 18.77 13.58
CA THR A 188 -8.52 17.85 13.61
C THR A 188 -8.99 16.51 13.04
N CYS A 189 -8.41 16.08 11.91
CA CYS A 189 -8.55 14.72 11.44
C CYS A 189 -7.37 13.89 11.98
N LEU A 190 -7.67 12.83 12.68
CA LEU A 190 -6.71 11.81 13.15
C LEU A 190 -6.51 10.74 12.10
#